data_56f8aeaf94986c3a9909fd3fec1b89dd
#
_entry.id   56f8aeaf94986c3a9909fd3fec1b89dd
#
_cell.length_a   1.000
_cell.length_b   1.000
_cell.length_c   1.000
_cell.angle_alpha   90.00
_cell.angle_beta   90.00
_cell.angle_gamma   90.00
#
_symmetry.space_group_name_H-M   'P 1'
#
loop_
_entity.id
_entity.type
_entity.pdbx_description
1 polymer ?
#
loop_
_entity_poly.entity_id
_entity_poly.type
_entity_poly.pdbx_seq_one_letter_code
_entity_poly.pdbx_strand_id
1 'polypeptide(L)'
;MFSRLLCFLSAGVLMAQVAPTDAGGIARAALDRLLSQKYSELSAMLTPQAKAAYSEAALAKMGAEIQSWGAVQSVGDPMVRKIGTASIVAFQVKFATQTITFQFSVTQEGALAVMLHSPVAPVWQHPPYSKPDAFKEREVTVGEGQWRLPGTLTVPVGQGPFPGVVLVHDGGPGDRDESIGAVKVFRDLAEGLASRGVAVLRYEKRTKQYPQAAQAKDYTVEKETLEDAGLALALLRAQPEVKPGRVFLLGYGLGGYVAPRIAEADGKLAGMVVVNANARPLEDVTLDEAKFRKVTGAQMQLLIEQAAKIKKLSQGDEDTAPLLGMSGPYLLDLQGYSPTGLAKLLGVPMLILQGERDYLLGTKDFDVWKTSLAGQKNVTLKSYPALDRVLVAGQGPSTEADERKPGQHVAQDVIDDVATWMNQ
;
A
#
# COMPACT_ATOMS: atom_id res chain seq x y z
N MET A 1 22.70 56.49 -62.05
CA MET A 1 21.23 56.40 -62.09
C MET A 1 20.76 55.67 -60.90
N PHE A 2 19.94 56.27 -60.14
CA PHE A 2 19.41 56.04 -58.85
C PHE A 2 19.29 54.58 -58.36
N SER A 3 19.99 54.26 -57.20
CA SER A 3 19.78 53.11 -56.35
C SER A 3 18.94 53.56 -55.17
N ARG A 4 17.77 52.93 -54.93
CA ARG A 4 16.92 53.14 -53.76
C ARG A 4 17.25 52.09 -52.72
N LEU A 5 17.74 52.57 -51.61
CA LEU A 5 17.99 51.81 -50.39
C LEU A 5 16.63 51.62 -49.65
N LEU A 6 16.13 50.38 -49.51
CA LEU A 6 15.00 50.05 -48.65
C LEU A 6 15.56 49.65 -47.27
N CYS A 7 15.32 50.48 -46.25
CA CYS A 7 15.50 50.13 -44.84
C CYS A 7 14.30 49.29 -44.40
N PHE A 8 14.55 48.01 -44.05
CA PHE A 8 13.63 47.21 -43.27
C PHE A 8 13.87 47.49 -41.76
N LEU A 9 12.96 48.21 -41.13
CA LEU A 9 12.86 48.24 -39.70
C LEU A 9 12.28 46.90 -39.20
N SER A 10 13.12 46.05 -38.64
CA SER A 10 12.69 44.93 -37.86
C SER A 10 12.25 45.41 -36.47
N ALA A 11 10.96 45.49 -36.21
CA ALA A 11 10.41 45.65 -34.89
C ALA A 11 10.69 44.39 -34.10
N GLY A 12 11.76 44.40 -33.30
CA GLY A 12 12.01 43.37 -32.28
C GLY A 12 10.95 43.47 -31.19
N VAL A 13 10.06 42.52 -31.14
CA VAL A 13 9.20 42.32 -29.96
C VAL A 13 10.11 41.92 -28.80
N LEU A 14 10.42 42.86 -27.93
CA LEU A 14 11.01 42.52 -26.60
C LEU A 14 9.98 41.73 -25.85
N MET A 15 10.12 40.40 -25.82
CA MET A 15 9.48 39.58 -24.84
C MET A 15 10.06 39.98 -23.46
N ALA A 16 9.28 40.69 -22.67
CA ALA A 16 9.64 40.96 -21.28
C ALA A 16 9.85 39.62 -20.59
N GLN A 17 11.08 39.28 -20.23
CA GLN A 17 11.37 38.18 -19.34
C GLN A 17 10.70 38.49 -18.00
N VAL A 18 9.58 37.79 -17.71
CA VAL A 18 8.95 37.82 -16.40
C VAL A 18 10.00 37.30 -15.40
N ALA A 19 10.36 38.13 -14.42
CA ALA A 19 11.27 37.72 -13.36
C ALA A 19 10.79 36.43 -12.70
N PRO A 20 11.65 35.49 -12.33
CA PRO A 20 11.22 34.24 -11.69
C PRO A 20 10.43 34.57 -10.43
N THR A 21 9.21 34.11 -10.34
CA THR A 21 8.35 34.29 -9.18
C THR A 21 9.01 33.62 -7.97
N ASP A 22 9.16 34.34 -6.85
CA ASP A 22 9.61 33.77 -5.58
C ASP A 22 8.54 32.87 -4.99
N ALA A 23 8.38 31.69 -5.56
CA ALA A 23 7.38 30.72 -5.12
C ALA A 23 7.61 30.27 -3.66
N GLY A 24 8.87 30.22 -3.22
CA GLY A 24 9.22 29.86 -1.85
C GLY A 24 8.72 30.89 -0.84
N GLY A 25 8.99 32.18 -1.10
CA GLY A 25 8.53 33.28 -0.25
C GLY A 25 7.00 33.42 -0.23
N ILE A 26 6.34 33.25 -1.38
CA ILE A 26 4.86 33.29 -1.47
C ILE A 26 4.25 32.14 -0.65
N ALA A 27 4.73 30.92 -0.81
CA ALA A 27 4.23 29.77 -0.07
C ALA A 27 4.52 29.90 1.43
N ARG A 28 5.69 30.45 1.81
CA ARG A 28 6.01 30.74 3.20
C ARG A 28 5.04 31.77 3.80
N ALA A 29 4.77 32.84 3.09
CA ALA A 29 3.81 33.85 3.53
C ALA A 29 2.38 33.27 3.68
N ALA A 30 2.00 32.33 2.82
CA ALA A 30 0.72 31.61 2.93
C ALA A 30 0.69 30.70 4.17
N LEU A 31 1.75 29.93 4.41
CA LEU A 31 1.87 29.08 5.59
C LEU A 31 1.79 29.92 6.88
N ASP A 32 2.52 31.03 6.95
CA ASP A 32 2.50 31.90 8.13
C ASP A 32 1.10 32.49 8.40
N ARG A 33 0.33 32.84 7.35
CA ARG A 33 -1.07 33.28 7.47
C ARG A 33 -1.98 32.17 7.96
N LEU A 34 -1.80 30.97 7.43
CA LEU A 34 -2.58 29.80 7.85
C LEU A 34 -2.33 29.48 9.34
N LEU A 35 -1.08 29.40 9.75
CA LEU A 35 -0.68 29.13 11.13
C LEU A 35 -1.12 30.24 12.11
N SER A 36 -1.17 31.49 11.65
CA SER A 36 -1.61 32.65 12.42
C SER A 36 -3.12 32.94 12.31
N GLN A 37 -3.88 32.05 11.63
CA GLN A 37 -5.35 32.16 11.44
C GLN A 37 -5.80 33.42 10.69
N LYS A 38 -4.93 33.97 9.85
CA LYS A 38 -5.24 35.13 9.03
C LYS A 38 -5.90 34.72 7.72
N TYR A 39 -7.10 34.12 7.82
CA TYR A 39 -7.77 33.46 6.71
C TYR A 39 -8.19 34.42 5.58
N SER A 40 -8.61 35.62 5.89
CA SER A 40 -8.95 36.63 4.89
C SER A 40 -7.73 37.06 4.07
N GLU A 41 -6.56 37.29 4.74
CA GLU A 41 -5.31 37.58 4.05
C GLU A 41 -4.82 36.39 3.21
N LEU A 42 -4.98 35.15 3.71
CA LEU A 42 -4.65 33.94 2.96
C LEU A 42 -5.58 33.78 1.75
N SER A 43 -6.87 34.02 1.90
CA SER A 43 -7.85 33.98 0.80
C SER A 43 -7.51 34.95 -0.33
N ALA A 44 -6.94 36.12 0.00
CA ALA A 44 -6.49 37.08 -1.00
C ALA A 44 -5.37 36.56 -1.90
N MET A 45 -4.59 35.57 -1.44
CA MET A 45 -3.49 34.95 -2.19
C MET A 45 -3.97 33.83 -3.12
N LEU A 46 -5.21 33.37 -3.02
CA LEU A 46 -5.74 32.25 -3.79
C LEU A 46 -6.16 32.67 -5.20
N THR A 47 -6.03 31.74 -6.16
CA THR A 47 -6.68 31.89 -7.47
C THR A 47 -8.19 31.92 -7.32
N PRO A 48 -8.95 32.48 -8.29
CA PRO A 48 -10.41 32.46 -8.27
C PRO A 48 -10.99 31.06 -8.08
N GLN A 49 -10.41 30.04 -8.72
CA GLN A 49 -10.82 28.63 -8.61
C GLN A 49 -10.54 28.07 -7.22
N ALA A 50 -9.37 28.38 -6.64
CA ALA A 50 -8.99 27.91 -5.31
C ALA A 50 -9.88 28.54 -4.21
N LYS A 51 -10.36 29.78 -4.37
CA LYS A 51 -11.30 30.40 -3.42
C LYS A 51 -12.59 29.64 -3.25
N ALA A 52 -13.06 28.96 -4.29
CA ALA A 52 -14.26 28.12 -4.21
C ALA A 52 -14.04 26.87 -3.32
N ALA A 53 -12.85 26.28 -3.39
CA ALA A 53 -12.48 25.10 -2.59
C ALA A 53 -12.06 25.47 -1.15
N TYR A 54 -11.35 26.59 -0.99
CA TYR A 54 -10.82 27.08 0.29
C TYR A 54 -11.56 28.33 0.77
N SER A 55 -12.89 28.18 0.99
CA SER A 55 -13.69 29.23 1.64
C SER A 55 -13.13 29.55 3.04
N GLU A 56 -13.46 30.73 3.59
CA GLU A 56 -13.02 31.09 4.95
C GLU A 56 -13.44 30.04 6.00
N ALA A 57 -14.63 29.46 5.85
CA ALA A 57 -15.07 28.38 6.72
C ALA A 57 -14.21 27.10 6.57
N ALA A 58 -13.81 26.75 5.35
CA ALA A 58 -12.90 25.62 5.09
C ALA A 58 -11.51 25.89 5.66
N LEU A 59 -10.99 27.10 5.51
CA LEU A 59 -9.72 27.52 6.09
C LEU A 59 -9.75 27.54 7.63
N ALA A 60 -10.85 27.99 8.22
CA ALA A 60 -11.05 27.97 9.68
C ALA A 60 -11.09 26.53 10.23
N LYS A 61 -11.75 25.59 9.50
CA LYS A 61 -11.76 24.17 9.85
C LYS A 61 -10.34 23.57 9.80
N MET A 62 -9.60 23.85 8.74
CA MET A 62 -8.18 23.45 8.61
C MET A 62 -7.34 24.04 9.75
N GLY A 63 -7.54 25.32 10.09
CA GLY A 63 -6.84 25.95 11.20
C GLY A 63 -7.15 25.34 12.56
N ALA A 64 -8.40 24.94 12.81
CA ALA A 64 -8.78 24.23 14.03
C ALA A 64 -8.10 22.85 14.12
N GLU A 65 -8.02 22.14 13.01
CA GLU A 65 -7.27 20.87 12.91
C GLU A 65 -5.79 21.10 13.24
N ILE A 66 -5.15 22.11 12.61
CA ILE A 66 -3.74 22.47 12.85
C ILE A 66 -3.49 22.79 14.34
N GLN A 67 -4.41 23.50 14.99
CA GLN A 67 -4.28 23.79 16.43
C GLN A 67 -4.31 22.54 17.30
N SER A 68 -5.05 21.51 16.90
CA SER A 68 -5.11 20.26 17.64
C SER A 68 -3.75 19.53 17.69
N TRP A 69 -2.81 19.87 16.81
CA TRP A 69 -1.45 19.29 16.80
C TRP A 69 -0.49 19.96 17.79
N GLY A 70 -0.96 20.98 18.49
CA GLY A 70 -0.18 21.72 19.48
C GLY A 70 0.69 22.84 18.89
N ALA A 71 1.57 23.39 19.71
CA ALA A 71 2.43 24.51 19.31
C ALA A 71 3.41 24.12 18.19
N VAL A 72 3.65 25.05 17.25
CA VAL A 72 4.71 24.94 16.24
C VAL A 72 6.08 25.01 16.93
N GLN A 73 6.89 23.98 16.77
CA GLN A 73 8.25 23.90 17.29
C GLN A 73 9.30 24.39 16.28
N SER A 74 9.11 24.05 15.00
CA SER A 74 9.98 24.51 13.92
C SER A 74 9.29 24.45 12.56
N VAL A 75 9.74 25.28 11.63
CA VAL A 75 9.35 25.26 10.22
C VAL A 75 10.64 25.08 9.41
N GLY A 76 10.69 24.01 8.63
CA GLY A 76 11.83 23.71 7.75
C GLY A 76 11.91 24.66 6.55
N ASP A 77 13.02 24.56 5.81
CA ASP A 77 13.24 25.30 4.58
C ASP A 77 12.29 24.85 3.45
N PRO A 78 11.95 25.75 2.51
CA PRO A 78 11.10 25.40 1.37
C PRO A 78 11.80 24.44 0.41
N MET A 79 11.14 23.31 0.12
CA MET A 79 11.49 22.42 -0.98
C MET A 79 10.70 22.84 -2.22
N VAL A 80 11.36 23.37 -3.25
CA VAL A 80 10.71 23.89 -4.45
C VAL A 80 10.93 22.97 -5.63
N ARG A 81 9.84 22.53 -6.29
CA ARG A 81 9.85 21.73 -7.51
C ARG A 81 8.97 22.39 -8.58
N LYS A 82 9.48 22.59 -9.78
CA LYS A 82 8.68 23.07 -10.93
C LYS A 82 7.95 21.91 -11.60
N ILE A 83 6.67 22.12 -11.91
CA ILE A 83 5.84 21.20 -12.69
C ILE A 83 5.07 22.04 -13.73
N GLY A 84 5.52 21.99 -15.00
CA GLY A 84 4.99 22.88 -16.04
C GLY A 84 5.20 24.34 -15.71
N THR A 85 4.13 25.12 -15.69
CA THR A 85 4.15 26.56 -15.37
C THR A 85 3.99 26.83 -13.85
N ALA A 86 3.67 25.84 -13.04
CA ALA A 86 3.49 25.96 -11.60
C ALA A 86 4.74 25.54 -10.83
N SER A 87 4.89 26.07 -9.62
CA SER A 87 5.87 25.63 -8.64
C SER A 87 5.16 24.96 -7.47
N ILE A 88 5.56 23.73 -7.15
CA ILE A 88 5.14 23.07 -5.92
C ILE A 88 6.17 23.37 -4.85
N VAL A 89 5.71 23.94 -3.75
CA VAL A 89 6.55 24.29 -2.59
C VAL A 89 6.08 23.51 -1.38
N ALA A 90 6.96 22.78 -0.75
CA ALA A 90 6.66 22.01 0.44
C ALA A 90 7.48 22.47 1.64
N PHE A 91 6.85 22.49 2.83
CA PHE A 91 7.50 22.76 4.12
C PHE A 91 7.20 21.62 5.07
N GLN A 92 8.19 21.17 5.82
CA GLN A 92 7.96 20.34 7.00
C GLN A 92 7.83 21.24 8.23
N VAL A 93 6.69 21.13 8.89
CA VAL A 93 6.40 21.89 10.13
C VAL A 93 6.30 20.89 11.27
N LYS A 94 7.18 21.05 12.25
CA LYS A 94 7.15 20.23 13.47
C LYS A 94 6.24 20.88 14.49
N PHE A 95 5.21 20.16 14.89
CA PHE A 95 4.29 20.51 15.99
C PHE A 95 4.66 19.72 17.25
N ALA A 96 3.99 20.04 18.36
CA ALA A 96 4.21 19.33 19.62
C ALA A 96 3.92 17.84 19.53
N THR A 97 2.92 17.42 18.74
CA THR A 97 2.46 16.02 18.65
C THR A 97 2.95 15.31 17.39
N GLN A 98 3.28 16.03 16.30
CA GLN A 98 3.62 15.44 15.01
C GLN A 98 4.33 16.42 14.07
N THR A 99 4.91 15.88 12.98
CA THR A 99 5.45 16.68 11.89
C THR A 99 4.55 16.59 10.68
N ILE A 100 4.22 17.74 10.07
CA ILE A 100 3.31 17.84 8.91
C ILE A 100 4.06 18.43 7.73
N THR A 101 3.91 17.87 6.55
CA THR A 101 4.29 18.49 5.30
C THR A 101 3.12 19.34 4.80
N PHE A 102 3.33 20.65 4.70
CA PHE A 102 2.43 21.55 3.98
C PHE A 102 2.94 21.72 2.56
N GLN A 103 2.06 21.61 1.59
CA GLN A 103 2.38 21.71 0.17
C GLN A 103 1.50 22.76 -0.49
N PHE A 104 2.12 23.67 -1.23
CA PHE A 104 1.48 24.76 -1.93
C PHE A 104 1.79 24.68 -3.43
N SER A 105 0.78 24.81 -4.28
CA SER A 105 0.96 25.03 -5.71
C SER A 105 0.88 26.52 -5.99
N VAL A 106 1.99 27.11 -6.43
CA VAL A 106 2.12 28.53 -6.77
C VAL A 106 2.13 28.66 -8.29
N THR A 107 1.20 29.46 -8.85
CA THR A 107 1.13 29.73 -10.28
C THR A 107 2.28 30.62 -10.72
N GLN A 108 2.43 30.78 -12.05
CA GLN A 108 3.44 31.68 -12.61
C GLN A 108 3.21 33.15 -12.23
N GLU A 109 1.96 33.54 -12.01
CA GLU A 109 1.53 34.87 -11.56
C GLU A 109 1.68 35.10 -10.05
N GLY A 110 2.13 34.06 -9.29
CA GLY A 110 2.33 34.15 -7.85
C GLY A 110 1.06 33.92 -7.02
N ALA A 111 0.00 33.37 -7.59
CA ALA A 111 -1.20 33.01 -6.83
C ALA A 111 -1.16 31.53 -6.38
N LEU A 112 -1.88 31.22 -5.30
CA LEU A 112 -2.00 29.85 -4.79
C LEU A 112 -3.16 29.12 -5.46
N ALA A 113 -2.86 28.00 -6.12
CA ALA A 113 -3.87 27.15 -6.76
C ALA A 113 -4.31 25.99 -5.88
N VAL A 114 -3.39 25.41 -5.09
CA VAL A 114 -3.67 24.24 -4.22
C VAL A 114 -2.90 24.40 -2.92
N MET A 115 -3.54 24.01 -1.82
CA MET A 115 -2.91 23.84 -0.50
C MET A 115 -3.26 22.46 0.04
N LEU A 116 -2.26 21.67 0.39
CA LEU A 116 -2.42 20.36 0.97
C LEU A 116 -1.58 20.25 2.23
N HIS A 117 -1.97 19.37 3.14
CA HIS A 117 -1.12 18.97 4.25
C HIS A 117 -1.22 17.46 4.45
N SER A 118 -0.13 16.86 4.89
CA SER A 118 -0.06 15.45 5.23
C SER A 118 0.94 15.21 6.35
N PRO A 119 0.70 14.29 7.26
CA PRO A 119 1.70 13.86 8.22
C PRO A 119 2.98 13.41 7.50
N VAL A 120 4.13 13.79 8.05
CA VAL A 120 5.40 13.20 7.62
C VAL A 120 5.39 11.77 8.14
N ALA A 121 5.46 10.81 7.22
CA ALA A 121 5.61 9.42 7.63
C ALA A 121 6.88 9.30 8.50
N PRO A 122 6.77 8.74 9.69
CA PRO A 122 7.94 8.50 10.52
C PRO A 122 8.93 7.60 9.77
N VAL A 123 10.21 7.89 9.91
CA VAL A 123 11.24 7.02 9.35
C VAL A 123 11.12 5.66 10.03
N TRP A 124 10.89 4.63 9.24
CA TRP A 124 10.85 3.27 9.75
C TRP A 124 12.20 2.93 10.42
N GLN A 125 12.15 2.26 11.55
CA GLN A 125 13.31 1.78 12.30
C GLN A 125 13.28 0.26 12.34
N HIS A 126 14.44 -0.36 12.61
CA HIS A 126 14.49 -1.81 12.81
C HIS A 126 13.66 -2.22 14.03
N PRO A 127 12.79 -3.25 13.90
CA PRO A 127 12.05 -3.75 15.05
C PRO A 127 13.01 -4.32 16.12
N PRO A 128 12.63 -4.30 17.41
CA PRO A 128 13.51 -4.75 18.50
C PRO A 128 14.00 -6.19 18.39
N TYR A 129 13.26 -7.03 17.67
CA TYR A 129 13.62 -8.44 17.41
C TYR A 129 14.51 -8.64 16.17
N SER A 130 14.71 -7.61 15.37
CA SER A 130 15.65 -7.65 14.25
C SER A 130 17.09 -7.65 14.74
N LYS A 131 17.91 -8.45 14.08
CA LYS A 131 19.36 -8.51 14.30
C LYS A 131 20.05 -8.16 12.97
N PRO A 132 20.29 -6.88 12.66
CA PRO A 132 20.80 -6.44 11.36
C PRO A 132 22.11 -7.12 10.93
N ASP A 133 22.96 -7.50 11.89
CA ASP A 133 24.20 -8.22 11.60
C ASP A 133 23.98 -9.71 11.27
N ALA A 134 22.78 -10.25 11.50
CA ALA A 134 22.46 -11.65 11.25
C ALA A 134 21.96 -11.92 9.82
N PHE A 135 21.82 -10.91 8.97
CA PHE A 135 21.40 -11.06 7.59
C PHE A 135 22.05 -10.04 6.66
N LYS A 136 21.90 -10.25 5.36
CA LYS A 136 22.28 -9.30 4.30
C LYS A 136 21.14 -9.14 3.33
N GLU A 137 20.96 -7.93 2.83
CA GLU A 137 19.98 -7.62 1.78
C GLU A 137 20.67 -7.36 0.46
N ARG A 138 20.06 -7.79 -0.64
CA ARG A 138 20.46 -7.43 -2.00
C ARG A 138 19.27 -7.25 -2.89
N GLU A 139 19.41 -6.34 -3.85
CA GLU A 139 18.40 -6.11 -4.87
C GLU A 139 18.35 -7.31 -5.83
N VAL A 140 17.16 -7.68 -6.22
CA VAL A 140 16.85 -8.70 -7.22
C VAL A 140 15.76 -8.22 -8.14
N THR A 141 15.52 -8.92 -9.25
CA THR A 141 14.43 -8.63 -10.17
C THR A 141 13.58 -9.87 -10.34
N VAL A 142 12.28 -9.76 -10.05
CA VAL A 142 11.28 -10.79 -10.33
C VAL A 142 10.74 -10.59 -11.74
N GLY A 143 10.69 -11.65 -12.53
CA GLY A 143 10.22 -11.63 -13.91
C GLY A 143 11.21 -11.04 -14.90
N GLU A 144 10.81 -11.05 -16.17
CA GLU A 144 11.58 -10.58 -17.31
C GLU A 144 10.71 -9.70 -18.23
N GLY A 145 11.33 -9.11 -19.28
CA GLY A 145 10.62 -8.32 -20.26
C GLY A 145 9.99 -7.04 -19.69
N GLN A 146 8.74 -6.78 -20.04
CA GLN A 146 8.05 -5.54 -19.69
C GLN A 146 7.57 -5.46 -18.23
N TRP A 147 7.39 -6.60 -17.56
CA TRP A 147 6.87 -6.69 -16.19
C TRP A 147 7.96 -7.04 -15.18
N ARG A 148 9.13 -6.45 -15.32
CA ARG A 148 10.24 -6.64 -14.38
C ARG A 148 9.94 -5.91 -13.06
N LEU A 149 9.90 -6.66 -11.97
CA LEU A 149 9.56 -6.12 -10.66
C LEU A 149 10.81 -6.05 -9.78
N PRO A 150 11.21 -4.85 -9.34
CA PRO A 150 12.27 -4.71 -8.34
C PRO A 150 11.90 -5.46 -7.07
N GLY A 151 12.87 -6.15 -6.48
CA GLY A 151 12.68 -6.89 -5.23
C GLY A 151 13.92 -6.83 -4.36
N THR A 152 13.78 -7.26 -3.13
CA THR A 152 14.86 -7.41 -2.16
C THR A 152 14.89 -8.85 -1.65
N LEU A 153 16.05 -9.48 -1.75
CA LEU A 153 16.31 -10.75 -1.11
C LEU A 153 17.10 -10.52 0.17
N THR A 154 16.50 -10.88 1.29
CA THR A 154 17.11 -10.84 2.63
C THR A 154 17.60 -12.25 2.97
N VAL A 155 18.90 -12.43 3.15
CA VAL A 155 19.55 -13.74 3.34
C VAL A 155 20.23 -13.80 4.70
N PRO A 156 19.98 -14.82 5.53
CA PRO A 156 20.71 -15.02 6.77
C PRO A 156 22.21 -15.11 6.59
N VAL A 157 22.98 -14.63 7.55
CA VAL A 157 24.45 -14.83 7.61
C VAL A 157 24.72 -16.17 8.27
N GLY A 158 25.54 -17.01 7.66
CA GLY A 158 25.91 -18.32 8.21
C GLY A 158 26.07 -19.40 7.13
N GLN A 159 26.12 -20.65 7.58
CA GLN A 159 26.20 -21.80 6.68
C GLN A 159 24.80 -22.19 6.20
N GLY A 160 24.47 -21.81 4.95
CA GLY A 160 23.27 -22.25 4.25
C GLY A 160 23.40 -23.69 3.70
N PRO A 161 22.50 -24.15 2.81
CA PRO A 161 21.34 -23.39 2.32
C PRO A 161 20.20 -23.31 3.34
N PHE A 162 19.53 -22.15 3.38
CA PHE A 162 18.45 -21.84 4.29
C PHE A 162 17.06 -22.19 3.71
N PRO A 163 16.03 -22.43 4.54
CA PRO A 163 14.66 -22.34 4.07
C PRO A 163 14.40 -20.92 3.53
N GLY A 164 13.53 -20.82 2.51
CA GLY A 164 13.20 -19.53 1.90
C GLY A 164 11.69 -19.29 1.83
N VAL A 165 11.26 -18.04 1.90
CA VAL A 165 9.85 -17.65 1.78
C VAL A 165 9.68 -16.48 0.82
N VAL A 166 8.65 -16.56 -0.03
CA VAL A 166 8.17 -15.43 -0.84
C VAL A 166 7.01 -14.78 -0.10
N LEU A 167 7.03 -13.45 0.04
CA LEU A 167 5.94 -12.67 0.60
C LEU A 167 5.03 -12.17 -0.53
N VAL A 168 3.72 -12.45 -0.44
CA VAL A 168 2.70 -12.10 -1.44
C VAL A 168 1.69 -11.14 -0.84
N HIS A 169 1.55 -9.99 -1.50
CA HIS A 169 0.83 -8.81 -1.04
C HIS A 169 -0.68 -8.96 -0.94
N ASP A 170 -1.27 -8.02 -0.21
CA ASP A 170 -2.71 -7.74 -0.23
C ASP A 170 -3.16 -7.16 -1.59
N GLY A 171 -4.46 -6.93 -1.74
CA GLY A 171 -5.08 -6.35 -2.94
C GLY A 171 -4.62 -4.92 -3.22
N GLY A 172 -4.62 -4.54 -4.50
CA GLY A 172 -4.24 -3.21 -4.95
C GLY A 172 -2.72 -2.98 -5.05
N PRO A 173 -2.27 -1.72 -5.18
CA PRO A 173 -0.86 -1.39 -5.39
C PRO A 173 -0.06 -1.43 -4.08
N GLY A 174 0.72 -2.49 -3.87
CA GLY A 174 1.61 -2.67 -2.72
C GLY A 174 3.08 -2.46 -3.06
N ASP A 175 3.84 -1.76 -2.20
CA ASP A 175 5.29 -1.73 -2.30
C ASP A 175 5.90 -3.02 -1.70
N ARG A 176 7.16 -3.29 -1.97
CA ARG A 176 7.86 -4.50 -1.48
C ARG A 176 7.84 -4.66 0.04
N ASP A 177 7.60 -3.58 0.77
CA ASP A 177 7.57 -3.56 2.24
C ASP A 177 6.16 -3.81 2.79
N GLU A 178 5.11 -3.89 1.93
CA GLU A 178 3.69 -3.89 2.32
C GLU A 178 3.43 -2.77 3.32
N SER A 179 3.70 -1.53 2.88
CA SER A 179 3.56 -0.34 3.72
C SER A 179 2.09 0.01 3.91
N ILE A 180 1.58 -0.22 5.11
CA ILE A 180 0.22 0.13 5.52
C ILE A 180 0.33 1.18 6.63
N GLY A 181 -0.04 2.42 6.32
CA GLY A 181 0.17 3.53 7.25
C GLY A 181 1.65 3.74 7.57
N ALA A 182 2.03 3.59 8.85
CA ALA A 182 3.41 3.71 9.32
C ALA A 182 4.13 2.35 9.46
N VAL A 183 3.40 1.25 9.32
CA VAL A 183 3.93 -0.11 9.47
C VAL A 183 4.42 -0.65 8.13
N LYS A 184 5.55 -1.31 8.11
CA LYS A 184 6.13 -2.00 6.96
C LYS A 184 6.09 -3.51 7.20
N VAL A 185 4.92 -4.10 6.99
CA VAL A 185 4.62 -5.48 7.38
C VAL A 185 5.63 -6.47 6.80
N PHE A 186 5.92 -6.36 5.50
CA PHE A 186 6.85 -7.30 4.85
C PHE A 186 8.31 -7.02 5.20
N ARG A 187 8.66 -5.78 5.48
CA ARG A 187 10.02 -5.49 5.94
C ARG A 187 10.27 -6.04 7.34
N ASP A 188 9.31 -5.87 8.24
CA ASP A 188 9.37 -6.43 9.60
C ASP A 188 9.46 -7.95 9.57
N LEU A 189 8.63 -8.62 8.73
CA LEU A 189 8.68 -10.06 8.50
C LEU A 189 10.05 -10.48 7.93
N ALA A 190 10.58 -9.76 6.93
CA ALA A 190 11.83 -10.12 6.29
C ALA A 190 13.02 -10.07 7.27
N GLU A 191 13.15 -8.97 8.01
CA GLU A 191 14.24 -8.85 8.97
C GLU A 191 14.09 -9.82 10.15
N GLY A 192 12.85 -9.97 10.64
CA GLY A 192 12.55 -10.88 11.74
C GLY A 192 12.82 -12.35 11.40
N LEU A 193 12.38 -12.80 10.22
CA LEU A 193 12.57 -14.18 9.75
C LEU A 193 14.05 -14.44 9.38
N ALA A 194 14.70 -13.49 8.71
CA ALA A 194 16.13 -13.65 8.37
C ALA A 194 17.02 -13.69 9.61
N SER A 195 16.68 -12.94 10.66
CA SER A 195 17.33 -13.03 11.98
C SER A 195 17.15 -14.41 12.65
N ARG A 196 16.25 -15.26 12.11
CA ARG A 196 15.92 -16.61 12.59
C ARG A 196 16.27 -17.73 11.58
N GLY A 197 17.09 -17.39 10.57
CA GLY A 197 17.61 -18.36 9.64
C GLY A 197 16.71 -18.69 8.44
N VAL A 198 15.74 -17.83 8.09
CA VAL A 198 14.88 -17.99 6.91
C VAL A 198 15.19 -16.89 5.89
N ALA A 199 15.55 -17.27 4.66
CA ALA A 199 15.74 -16.31 3.56
C ALA A 199 14.37 -15.79 3.09
N VAL A 200 14.26 -14.48 2.80
CA VAL A 200 12.98 -13.83 2.47
C VAL A 200 13.09 -13.04 1.18
N LEU A 201 12.19 -13.30 0.25
CA LEU A 201 12.01 -12.52 -0.98
C LEU A 201 10.75 -11.67 -0.89
N ARG A 202 10.90 -10.37 -1.04
CA ARG A 202 9.83 -9.37 -1.18
C ARG A 202 10.07 -8.55 -2.45
N TYR A 203 9.01 -8.12 -3.12
CA TYR A 203 9.08 -7.44 -4.43
C TYR A 203 8.00 -6.39 -4.59
N GLU A 204 8.22 -5.40 -5.47
CA GLU A 204 7.19 -4.41 -5.82
C GLU A 204 6.03 -5.11 -6.53
N LYS A 205 4.79 -4.87 -6.11
CA LYS A 205 3.63 -5.42 -6.81
C LYS A 205 3.50 -4.80 -8.20
N ARG A 206 3.05 -5.58 -9.21
CA ARG A 206 2.90 -5.13 -10.60
C ARG A 206 2.06 -3.86 -10.70
N THR A 207 0.96 -3.79 -9.96
CA THR A 207 0.06 -2.63 -9.92
C THR A 207 0.68 -1.38 -9.31
N LYS A 208 1.69 -1.53 -8.47
CA LYS A 208 2.49 -0.42 -7.92
C LYS A 208 3.55 0.04 -8.91
N GLN A 209 4.29 -0.90 -9.48
CA GLN A 209 5.39 -0.59 -10.41
C GLN A 209 4.85 -0.09 -11.77
N TYR A 210 3.74 -0.66 -12.23
CA TYR A 210 3.10 -0.38 -13.51
C TYR A 210 1.60 -0.14 -13.32
N PRO A 211 1.17 1.04 -12.84
CA PRO A 211 -0.25 1.31 -12.56
C PRO A 211 -1.20 1.07 -13.74
N GLN A 212 -0.69 1.21 -14.99
CA GLN A 212 -1.44 0.94 -16.22
C GLN A 212 -1.81 -0.57 -16.36
N ALA A 213 -1.09 -1.48 -15.70
CA ALA A 213 -1.41 -2.91 -15.76
C ALA A 213 -2.81 -3.20 -15.23
N ALA A 214 -3.24 -2.49 -14.17
CA ALA A 214 -4.59 -2.62 -13.61
C ALA A 214 -5.71 -2.06 -14.52
N GLN A 215 -5.35 -1.33 -15.59
CA GLN A 215 -6.28 -0.75 -16.55
C GLN A 215 -6.43 -1.61 -17.81
N ALA A 216 -5.70 -2.71 -17.92
CA ALA A 216 -5.81 -3.62 -19.04
C ALA A 216 -7.20 -4.28 -19.06
N LYS A 217 -7.80 -4.41 -20.24
CA LYS A 217 -9.14 -5.01 -20.40
C LYS A 217 -9.21 -6.46 -19.92
N ASP A 218 -8.11 -7.16 -19.97
CA ASP A 218 -7.94 -8.55 -19.56
C ASP A 218 -7.24 -8.70 -18.20
N TYR A 219 -7.33 -7.66 -17.37
CA TYR A 219 -6.78 -7.67 -16.01
C TYR A 219 -7.58 -8.60 -15.11
N THR A 220 -6.89 -9.54 -14.46
CA THR A 220 -7.44 -10.58 -13.59
C THR A 220 -6.62 -10.70 -12.32
N VAL A 221 -7.08 -11.47 -11.34
CA VAL A 221 -6.28 -11.77 -10.14
C VAL A 221 -5.04 -12.63 -10.49
N GLU A 222 -5.15 -13.46 -11.53
CA GLU A 222 -4.01 -14.18 -12.10
C GLU A 222 -2.88 -13.21 -12.46
N LYS A 223 -3.20 -12.16 -13.24
CA LYS A 223 -2.24 -11.12 -13.67
C LYS A 223 -1.82 -10.16 -12.55
N GLU A 224 -2.69 -9.95 -11.58
CA GLU A 224 -2.35 -9.09 -10.43
C GLU A 224 -1.31 -9.73 -9.52
N THR A 225 -1.45 -11.04 -9.26
CA THR A 225 -0.79 -11.67 -8.12
C THR A 225 -0.15 -13.01 -8.45
N LEU A 226 -0.86 -13.94 -9.14
CA LEU A 226 -0.42 -15.33 -9.25
C LEU A 226 0.81 -15.50 -10.15
N GLU A 227 0.80 -14.85 -11.34
CA GLU A 227 1.94 -14.89 -12.27
C GLU A 227 3.24 -14.43 -11.60
N ASP A 228 3.18 -13.28 -10.92
CA ASP A 228 4.35 -12.67 -10.28
C ASP A 228 4.83 -13.49 -9.07
N ALA A 229 3.90 -14.06 -8.30
CA ALA A 229 4.23 -14.96 -7.19
C ALA A 229 4.93 -16.23 -7.69
N GLY A 230 4.48 -16.81 -8.81
CA GLY A 230 5.13 -17.95 -9.45
C GLY A 230 6.55 -17.63 -9.89
N LEU A 231 6.76 -16.47 -10.52
CA LEU A 231 8.11 -16.00 -10.91
C LEU A 231 8.99 -15.73 -9.70
N ALA A 232 8.46 -15.17 -8.61
CA ALA A 232 9.19 -14.95 -7.38
C ALA A 232 9.61 -16.26 -6.71
N LEU A 233 8.72 -17.27 -6.68
CA LEU A 233 9.02 -18.61 -6.17
C LEU A 233 10.13 -19.28 -6.99
N ALA A 234 10.10 -19.19 -8.32
CA ALA A 234 11.12 -19.71 -9.20
C ALA A 234 12.47 -19.01 -8.96
N LEU A 235 12.47 -17.67 -8.85
CA LEU A 235 13.66 -16.88 -8.55
C LEU A 235 14.28 -17.27 -7.21
N LEU A 236 13.47 -17.37 -6.15
CA LEU A 236 13.93 -17.72 -4.82
C LEU A 236 14.54 -19.12 -4.78
N ARG A 237 13.88 -20.09 -5.45
CA ARG A 237 14.34 -21.50 -5.52
C ARG A 237 15.67 -21.66 -6.26
N ALA A 238 15.98 -20.75 -7.17
CA ALA A 238 17.22 -20.74 -7.92
C ALA A 238 18.41 -20.10 -7.17
N GLN A 239 18.19 -19.52 -6.00
CA GLN A 239 19.26 -18.87 -5.23
C GLN A 239 20.14 -19.93 -4.55
N PRO A 240 21.49 -19.81 -4.64
CA PRO A 240 22.41 -20.79 -4.05
C PRO A 240 22.33 -20.85 -2.52
N GLU A 241 21.90 -19.77 -1.88
CA GLU A 241 21.72 -19.70 -0.42
C GLU A 241 20.41 -20.35 0.06
N VAL A 242 19.51 -20.73 -0.84
CA VAL A 242 18.19 -21.26 -0.52
C VAL A 242 18.12 -22.76 -0.79
N LYS A 243 17.59 -23.53 0.14
CA LYS A 243 17.32 -24.96 -0.02
C LYS A 243 16.12 -25.17 -0.94
N PRO A 244 16.27 -25.69 -2.17
CA PRO A 244 15.18 -25.73 -3.16
C PRO A 244 13.91 -26.45 -2.71
N GLY A 245 14.04 -27.52 -1.89
CA GLY A 245 12.91 -28.26 -1.32
C GLY A 245 12.31 -27.64 -0.05
N ARG A 246 12.79 -26.48 0.38
CA ARG A 246 12.31 -25.77 1.59
C ARG A 246 11.92 -24.34 1.22
N VAL A 247 11.17 -24.16 0.12
CA VAL A 247 10.63 -22.89 -0.32
C VAL A 247 9.15 -22.82 0.08
N PHE A 248 8.82 -21.76 0.78
CA PHE A 248 7.50 -21.48 1.33
C PHE A 248 6.87 -20.25 0.64
N LEU A 249 5.57 -20.12 0.79
CA LEU A 249 4.79 -18.94 0.45
C LEU A 249 4.22 -18.34 1.74
N LEU A 250 4.26 -17.01 1.91
CA LEU A 250 3.47 -16.30 2.90
C LEU A 250 2.59 -15.29 2.16
N GLY A 251 1.29 -15.51 2.18
CA GLY A 251 0.30 -14.60 1.59
C GLY A 251 -0.41 -13.78 2.67
N TYR A 252 -0.47 -12.47 2.47
CA TYR A 252 -1.16 -11.52 3.32
C TYR A 252 -2.39 -10.97 2.61
N GLY A 253 -3.52 -10.88 3.29
CA GLY A 253 -4.77 -10.39 2.70
C GLY A 253 -5.18 -11.14 1.43
N LEU A 254 -5.25 -10.45 0.28
CA LEU A 254 -5.51 -11.09 -1.03
C LEU A 254 -4.49 -12.18 -1.36
N GLY A 255 -3.20 -11.94 -1.08
CA GLY A 255 -2.15 -12.96 -1.27
C GLY A 255 -2.41 -14.23 -0.47
N GLY A 256 -2.96 -14.09 0.74
CA GLY A 256 -3.41 -15.22 1.55
C GLY A 256 -4.68 -15.89 1.01
N TYR A 257 -5.63 -15.10 0.50
CA TYR A 257 -6.84 -15.60 -0.16
C TYR A 257 -6.52 -16.48 -1.37
N VAL A 258 -5.54 -16.07 -2.19
CA VAL A 258 -5.15 -16.81 -3.40
C VAL A 258 -3.96 -17.76 -3.20
N ALA A 259 -3.40 -17.84 -1.98
CA ALA A 259 -2.27 -18.74 -1.67
C ALA A 259 -2.52 -20.21 -2.09
N PRO A 260 -3.71 -20.79 -1.94
CA PRO A 260 -3.98 -22.13 -2.44
C PRO A 260 -3.86 -22.27 -3.97
N ARG A 261 -4.28 -21.26 -4.76
CA ARG A 261 -4.09 -21.27 -6.24
C ARG A 261 -2.62 -21.20 -6.61
N ILE A 262 -1.84 -20.36 -5.91
CA ILE A 262 -0.39 -20.26 -6.13
C ILE A 262 0.30 -21.59 -5.77
N ALA A 263 -0.10 -22.22 -4.67
CA ALA A 263 0.42 -23.51 -4.24
C ALA A 263 0.08 -24.65 -5.23
N GLU A 264 -1.13 -24.66 -5.77
CA GLU A 264 -1.55 -25.60 -6.81
C GLU A 264 -0.70 -25.45 -8.08
N ALA A 265 -0.55 -24.21 -8.56
CA ALA A 265 0.23 -23.92 -9.76
C ALA A 265 1.72 -24.23 -9.61
N ASP A 266 2.31 -23.94 -8.45
CA ASP A 266 3.74 -24.24 -8.17
C ASP A 266 3.99 -25.75 -7.98
N GLY A 267 3.13 -26.44 -7.28
CA GLY A 267 3.20 -27.91 -7.03
C GLY A 267 4.42 -28.39 -6.25
N LYS A 268 5.27 -27.50 -5.72
CA LYS A 268 6.57 -27.82 -5.08
C LYS A 268 6.80 -27.07 -3.77
N LEU A 269 5.81 -26.31 -3.27
CA LEU A 269 5.94 -25.62 -2.01
C LEU A 269 6.15 -26.56 -0.84
N ALA A 270 7.07 -26.22 0.04
CA ALA A 270 7.27 -26.91 1.32
C ALA A 270 6.11 -26.62 2.30
N GLY A 271 5.42 -25.50 2.12
CA GLY A 271 4.28 -25.10 2.88
C GLY A 271 3.82 -23.70 2.53
N MET A 272 2.65 -23.30 3.02
CA MET A 272 2.13 -21.94 2.88
C MET A 272 1.65 -21.37 4.20
N VAL A 273 1.88 -20.08 4.40
CA VAL A 273 1.37 -19.28 5.52
C VAL A 273 0.30 -18.34 4.98
N VAL A 274 -0.86 -18.32 5.60
CA VAL A 274 -2.01 -17.47 5.26
C VAL A 274 -2.21 -16.49 6.41
N VAL A 275 -2.14 -15.19 6.12
CA VAL A 275 -2.15 -14.15 7.16
C VAL A 275 -3.26 -13.15 6.89
N ASN A 276 -4.15 -12.95 7.87
CA ASN A 276 -5.25 -11.99 7.82
C ASN A 276 -5.99 -12.02 6.47
N ALA A 277 -6.33 -13.21 6.02
CA ALA A 277 -6.92 -13.45 4.70
C ALA A 277 -8.38 -13.85 4.79
N ASN A 278 -9.19 -13.30 3.90
CA ASN A 278 -10.57 -13.73 3.76
C ASN A 278 -10.65 -15.21 3.29
N ALA A 279 -11.75 -15.85 3.66
CA ALA A 279 -12.13 -17.19 3.21
C ALA A 279 -13.42 -17.16 2.38
N ARG A 280 -14.14 -16.04 2.46
CA ARG A 280 -15.39 -15.76 1.78
C ARG A 280 -15.15 -14.98 0.48
N PRO A 281 -16.10 -14.98 -0.46
CA PRO A 281 -16.04 -14.17 -1.68
C PRO A 281 -15.82 -12.68 -1.38
N LEU A 282 -15.07 -11.99 -2.26
CA LEU A 282 -14.68 -10.59 -2.05
C LEU A 282 -15.88 -9.64 -1.94
N GLU A 283 -16.96 -9.91 -2.67
CA GLU A 283 -18.18 -9.11 -2.60
C GLU A 283 -18.86 -9.16 -1.21
N ASP A 284 -18.79 -10.29 -0.53
CA ASP A 284 -19.34 -10.45 0.83
C ASP A 284 -18.47 -9.72 1.86
N VAL A 285 -17.15 -9.79 1.71
CA VAL A 285 -16.18 -9.07 2.55
C VAL A 285 -16.34 -7.56 2.35
N THR A 286 -16.48 -7.09 1.10
CA THR A 286 -16.70 -5.66 0.79
C THR A 286 -17.97 -5.11 1.44
N LEU A 287 -19.05 -5.90 1.51
CA LEU A 287 -20.27 -5.49 2.20
C LEU A 287 -20.07 -5.39 3.72
N ASP A 288 -19.29 -6.28 4.32
CA ASP A 288 -18.97 -6.20 5.75
C ASP A 288 -18.07 -5.00 6.06
N GLU A 289 -17.09 -4.72 5.21
CA GLU A 289 -16.28 -3.50 5.31
C GLU A 289 -17.12 -2.23 5.21
N ALA A 290 -18.05 -2.17 4.25
CA ALA A 290 -18.95 -1.03 4.10
C ALA A 290 -19.81 -0.80 5.36
N LYS A 291 -20.28 -1.87 6.01
CA LYS A 291 -21.00 -1.79 7.30
C LYS A 291 -20.09 -1.26 8.41
N PHE A 292 -18.85 -1.76 8.49
CA PHE A 292 -17.87 -1.25 9.45
C PHE A 292 -17.61 0.24 9.27
N ARG A 293 -17.43 0.69 8.02
CA ARG A 293 -17.27 2.11 7.66
C ARG A 293 -18.57 2.93 7.79
N LYS A 294 -19.66 2.33 8.30
CA LYS A 294 -20.96 2.96 8.50
C LYS A 294 -21.56 3.56 7.22
N VAL A 295 -21.30 2.94 6.08
CA VAL A 295 -21.97 3.26 4.82
C VAL A 295 -23.45 2.93 4.96
N THR A 296 -24.34 3.87 4.61
CA THR A 296 -25.80 3.76 4.78
C THR A 296 -26.56 4.32 3.57
N GLY A 297 -27.87 4.15 3.56
CA GLY A 297 -28.77 4.74 2.55
C GLY A 297 -28.50 4.21 1.14
N ALA A 298 -28.64 5.10 0.16
CA ALA A 298 -28.52 4.75 -1.26
C ALA A 298 -27.16 4.13 -1.64
N GLN A 299 -26.08 4.58 -0.99
CA GLN A 299 -24.74 4.04 -1.24
C GLN A 299 -24.65 2.57 -0.80
N MET A 300 -25.15 2.22 0.38
CA MET A 300 -25.16 0.82 0.83
C MET A 300 -26.05 -0.04 -0.06
N GLN A 301 -27.20 0.48 -0.47
CA GLN A 301 -28.10 -0.22 -1.39
C GLN A 301 -27.41 -0.53 -2.72
N LEU A 302 -26.68 0.43 -3.29
CA LEU A 302 -25.91 0.24 -4.52
C LEU A 302 -24.87 -0.87 -4.37
N LEU A 303 -24.11 -0.91 -3.25
CA LEU A 303 -23.13 -1.98 -3.00
C LEU A 303 -23.79 -3.36 -2.92
N ILE A 304 -24.94 -3.46 -2.25
CA ILE A 304 -25.73 -4.72 -2.18
C ILE A 304 -26.16 -5.19 -3.56
N GLU A 305 -26.68 -4.26 -4.40
CA GLU A 305 -27.09 -4.58 -5.77
C GLU A 305 -25.90 -5.04 -6.64
N GLN A 306 -24.73 -4.38 -6.51
CA GLN A 306 -23.53 -4.78 -7.21
C GLN A 306 -23.03 -6.15 -6.76
N ALA A 307 -23.01 -6.43 -5.46
CA ALA A 307 -22.66 -7.75 -4.93
C ALA A 307 -23.60 -8.85 -5.43
N ALA A 308 -24.92 -8.56 -5.48
CA ALA A 308 -25.89 -9.49 -6.02
C ALA A 308 -25.73 -9.74 -7.54
N LYS A 309 -25.25 -8.75 -8.31
CA LYS A 309 -24.90 -8.92 -9.72
C LYS A 309 -23.65 -9.78 -9.88
N ILE A 310 -22.59 -9.53 -9.07
CA ILE A 310 -21.36 -10.34 -9.10
C ILE A 310 -21.69 -11.83 -8.94
N LYS A 311 -22.54 -12.19 -7.98
CA LYS A 311 -22.96 -13.59 -7.75
C LYS A 311 -23.68 -14.26 -8.92
N LYS A 312 -24.13 -13.48 -9.91
CA LYS A 312 -24.84 -13.97 -11.11
C LYS A 312 -24.00 -13.92 -12.37
N LEU A 313 -22.76 -13.38 -12.30
CA LEU A 313 -21.88 -13.35 -13.45
C LEU A 313 -21.58 -14.77 -13.93
N SER A 314 -21.45 -14.90 -15.24
CA SER A 314 -21.13 -16.16 -15.91
C SER A 314 -20.21 -15.90 -17.10
N GLN A 315 -19.64 -16.93 -17.65
CA GLN A 315 -18.84 -16.85 -18.86
C GLN A 315 -19.63 -16.12 -19.98
N GLY A 316 -19.05 -15.10 -20.57
CA GLY A 316 -19.69 -14.19 -21.53
C GLY A 316 -20.01 -12.81 -20.97
N ASP A 317 -19.81 -12.59 -19.64
CA ASP A 317 -20.05 -11.30 -18.99
C ASP A 317 -18.75 -10.46 -18.82
N GLU A 318 -17.71 -10.72 -19.64
CA GLU A 318 -16.39 -10.06 -19.54
C GLU A 318 -16.47 -8.53 -19.75
N ASP A 319 -17.42 -8.07 -20.59
CA ASP A 319 -17.64 -6.65 -20.88
C ASP A 319 -18.53 -5.93 -19.83
N THR A 320 -18.87 -6.62 -18.73
CA THR A 320 -19.64 -6.02 -17.64
C THR A 320 -18.96 -4.77 -17.10
N ALA A 321 -19.71 -3.69 -16.93
CA ALA A 321 -19.21 -2.49 -16.26
C ALA A 321 -18.66 -2.83 -14.88
N PRO A 322 -17.61 -2.14 -14.40
CA PRO A 322 -17.01 -2.46 -13.11
C PRO A 322 -18.02 -2.53 -11.96
N LEU A 323 -17.98 -3.60 -11.20
CA LEU A 323 -18.80 -3.82 -10.01
C LEU A 323 -17.88 -3.82 -8.77
N LEU A 324 -18.25 -3.10 -7.74
CA LEU A 324 -17.41 -2.90 -6.54
C LEU A 324 -15.98 -2.44 -6.87
N GLY A 325 -15.81 -1.70 -7.98
CA GLY A 325 -14.50 -1.24 -8.46
C GLY A 325 -13.66 -2.27 -9.23
N MET A 326 -14.16 -3.51 -9.40
CA MET A 326 -13.48 -4.60 -10.11
C MET A 326 -14.06 -4.79 -11.52
N SER A 327 -13.19 -5.09 -12.49
CA SER A 327 -13.59 -5.37 -13.88
C SER A 327 -14.29 -6.73 -14.02
N GLY A 328 -15.05 -6.92 -15.11
CA GLY A 328 -15.69 -8.20 -15.40
C GLY A 328 -14.72 -9.38 -15.43
N PRO A 329 -13.60 -9.33 -16.19
CA PRO A 329 -12.59 -10.39 -16.19
C PRO A 329 -12.01 -10.72 -14.82
N TYR A 330 -11.78 -9.70 -13.97
CA TYR A 330 -11.29 -9.90 -12.61
C TYR A 330 -12.29 -10.68 -11.74
N LEU A 331 -13.56 -10.28 -11.82
CA LEU A 331 -14.64 -10.93 -11.07
C LEU A 331 -14.90 -12.38 -11.55
N LEU A 332 -14.82 -12.60 -12.87
CA LEU A 332 -15.00 -13.94 -13.44
C LEU A 332 -13.83 -14.88 -13.09
N ASP A 333 -12.61 -14.37 -12.97
CA ASP A 333 -11.45 -15.15 -12.52
C ASP A 333 -11.63 -15.65 -11.07
N LEU A 334 -12.37 -14.92 -10.25
CA LEU A 334 -12.70 -15.30 -8.87
C LEU A 334 -14.04 -16.03 -8.73
N GLN A 335 -14.82 -16.13 -9.80
CA GLN A 335 -16.14 -16.73 -9.74
C GLN A 335 -16.06 -18.21 -9.34
N GLY A 336 -16.80 -18.55 -8.26
CA GLY A 336 -16.82 -19.91 -7.73
C GLY A 336 -15.54 -20.35 -7.02
N TYR A 337 -14.54 -19.46 -6.87
CA TYR A 337 -13.33 -19.79 -6.14
C TYR A 337 -13.58 -19.92 -4.64
N SER A 338 -13.17 -21.05 -4.07
CA SER A 338 -13.16 -21.31 -2.64
C SER A 338 -11.75 -21.59 -2.15
N PRO A 339 -11.09 -20.66 -1.45
CA PRO A 339 -9.73 -20.88 -0.96
C PRO A 339 -9.65 -22.07 -0.01
N THR A 340 -10.64 -22.21 0.87
CA THR A 340 -10.68 -23.34 1.83
C THR A 340 -10.96 -24.68 1.16
N GLY A 341 -11.80 -24.66 0.12
CA GLY A 341 -12.10 -25.86 -0.68
C GLY A 341 -10.85 -26.37 -1.39
N LEU A 342 -10.12 -25.49 -2.07
CA LEU A 342 -8.87 -25.84 -2.74
C LEU A 342 -7.78 -26.24 -1.74
N ALA A 343 -7.59 -25.48 -0.67
CA ALA A 343 -6.63 -25.77 0.37
C ALA A 343 -6.78 -27.18 0.96
N LYS A 344 -8.02 -27.62 1.15
CA LYS A 344 -8.34 -28.96 1.64
C LYS A 344 -7.85 -30.09 0.71
N LEU A 345 -7.79 -29.83 -0.60
CA LEU A 345 -7.39 -30.82 -1.61
C LEU A 345 -5.87 -30.92 -1.77
N LEU A 346 -5.14 -29.84 -1.47
CA LEU A 346 -3.72 -29.75 -1.82
C LEU A 346 -2.80 -30.60 -0.95
N GLY A 347 -3.16 -30.91 0.30
CA GLY A 347 -2.29 -31.64 1.22
C GLY A 347 -0.98 -30.92 1.62
N VAL A 348 -0.76 -29.69 1.14
CA VAL A 348 0.41 -28.88 1.46
C VAL A 348 0.33 -28.44 2.94
N PRO A 349 1.44 -28.48 3.71
CA PRO A 349 1.45 -27.93 5.07
C PRO A 349 1.01 -26.47 5.10
N MET A 350 0.13 -26.12 6.04
CA MET A 350 -0.43 -24.77 6.16
C MET A 350 -0.34 -24.23 7.58
N LEU A 351 0.03 -22.96 7.68
CA LEU A 351 -0.10 -22.16 8.90
C LEU A 351 -1.02 -20.99 8.63
N ILE A 352 -2.14 -20.91 9.34
CA ILE A 352 -3.16 -19.86 9.16
C ILE A 352 -3.17 -18.98 10.39
N LEU A 353 -2.88 -17.67 10.20
CA LEU A 353 -2.70 -16.68 11.24
C LEU A 353 -3.73 -15.57 11.11
N GLN A 354 -4.32 -15.15 12.24
CA GLN A 354 -5.31 -14.08 12.30
C GLN A 354 -5.11 -13.16 13.49
N GLY A 355 -5.02 -11.86 13.25
CA GLY A 355 -5.19 -10.84 14.29
C GLY A 355 -6.69 -10.66 14.59
N GLU A 356 -7.11 -10.89 15.85
CA GLU A 356 -8.55 -10.82 16.21
C GLU A 356 -9.08 -9.39 16.26
N ARG A 357 -8.18 -8.40 16.33
CA ARG A 357 -8.50 -6.97 16.27
C ARG A 357 -8.51 -6.42 14.83
N ASP A 358 -8.37 -7.28 13.81
CA ASP A 358 -8.53 -6.85 12.41
C ASP A 358 -9.93 -6.24 12.21
N TYR A 359 -9.97 -4.93 11.96
CA TYR A 359 -11.24 -4.19 11.85
C TYR A 359 -12.00 -4.47 10.53
N LEU A 360 -11.32 -5.02 9.52
CA LEU A 360 -11.97 -5.36 8.23
C LEU A 360 -12.56 -6.77 8.26
N LEU A 361 -11.79 -7.75 8.68
CA LEU A 361 -12.18 -9.17 8.64
C LEU A 361 -12.73 -9.66 9.99
N GLY A 362 -12.19 -9.13 11.09
CA GLY A 362 -12.45 -9.70 12.42
C GLY A 362 -12.03 -11.17 12.46
N THR A 363 -12.83 -12.02 13.11
CA THR A 363 -12.58 -13.46 13.17
C THR A 363 -13.45 -14.29 12.21
N LYS A 364 -14.39 -13.67 11.48
CA LYS A 364 -15.36 -14.40 10.65
C LYS A 364 -14.70 -15.31 9.61
N ASP A 365 -13.73 -14.76 8.89
CA ASP A 365 -13.03 -15.52 7.85
C ASP A 365 -12.11 -16.58 8.45
N PHE A 366 -11.48 -16.29 9.59
CA PHE A 366 -10.70 -17.28 10.35
C PHE A 366 -11.57 -18.46 10.83
N ASP A 367 -12.81 -18.21 11.26
CA ASP A 367 -13.75 -19.27 11.64
C ASP A 367 -14.16 -20.12 10.44
N VAL A 368 -14.28 -19.53 9.23
CA VAL A 368 -14.50 -20.28 7.99
C VAL A 368 -13.30 -21.17 7.67
N TRP A 369 -12.06 -20.64 7.75
CA TRP A 369 -10.84 -21.44 7.61
C TRP A 369 -10.82 -22.62 8.59
N LYS A 370 -11.04 -22.34 9.87
CA LYS A 370 -11.04 -23.31 10.96
C LYS A 370 -12.07 -24.42 10.76
N THR A 371 -13.28 -24.04 10.40
CA THR A 371 -14.39 -25.01 10.21
C THR A 371 -14.17 -25.85 8.96
N SER A 372 -13.78 -25.23 7.85
CA SER A 372 -13.58 -25.91 6.57
C SER A 372 -12.42 -26.89 6.59
N LEU A 373 -11.35 -26.58 7.34
CA LEU A 373 -10.14 -27.40 7.43
C LEU A 373 -10.07 -28.27 8.70
N ALA A 374 -11.19 -28.38 9.42
CA ALA A 374 -11.25 -29.20 10.62
C ALA A 374 -10.84 -30.66 10.31
N GLY A 375 -9.96 -31.20 11.16
CA GLY A 375 -9.46 -32.58 11.01
C GLY A 375 -8.30 -32.75 10.00
N GLN A 376 -7.88 -31.70 9.28
CA GLN A 376 -6.69 -31.73 8.43
C GLN A 376 -5.42 -31.70 9.29
N LYS A 377 -4.60 -32.76 9.25
CA LYS A 377 -3.39 -32.90 10.10
C LYS A 377 -2.23 -31.99 9.66
N ASN A 378 -2.27 -31.52 8.42
CA ASN A 378 -1.27 -30.64 7.82
C ASN A 378 -1.59 -29.15 8.01
N VAL A 379 -2.63 -28.81 8.79
CA VAL A 379 -3.06 -27.43 9.03
C VAL A 379 -2.88 -27.05 10.49
N THR A 380 -2.19 -25.95 10.70
CA THR A 380 -2.06 -25.26 12.00
C THR A 380 -2.80 -23.93 11.91
N LEU A 381 -3.68 -23.66 12.86
CA LEU A 381 -4.38 -22.37 12.97
C LEU A 381 -3.98 -21.69 14.28
N LYS A 382 -3.67 -20.40 14.19
CA LYS A 382 -3.37 -19.58 15.37
C LYS A 382 -3.98 -18.20 15.22
N SER A 383 -4.73 -17.75 16.22
CA SER A 383 -5.21 -16.36 16.31
C SER A 383 -4.52 -15.62 17.46
N TYR A 384 -4.47 -14.30 17.32
CA TYR A 384 -3.81 -13.41 18.26
C TYR A 384 -4.80 -12.36 18.75
N PRO A 385 -5.33 -12.48 19.97
CA PRO A 385 -6.36 -11.58 20.51
C PRO A 385 -5.95 -10.10 20.57
N ALA A 386 -4.64 -9.85 20.74
CA ALA A 386 -4.12 -8.50 20.86
C ALA A 386 -3.73 -7.85 19.52
N LEU A 387 -3.65 -8.60 18.41
CA LEU A 387 -3.12 -8.09 17.14
C LEU A 387 -4.22 -7.59 16.22
N ASP A 388 -3.92 -6.50 15.51
CA ASP A 388 -4.78 -5.91 14.49
C ASP A 388 -4.47 -6.41 13.07
N ARG A 389 -5.03 -5.72 12.06
CA ARG A 389 -4.83 -6.04 10.66
C ARG A 389 -3.36 -6.07 10.25
N VAL A 390 -2.54 -5.14 10.73
CA VAL A 390 -1.11 -5.08 10.43
C VAL A 390 -0.24 -5.87 11.41
N LEU A 391 -0.88 -6.75 12.19
CA LEU A 391 -0.23 -7.63 13.18
C LEU A 391 0.47 -6.85 14.31
N VAL A 392 0.01 -5.66 14.60
CA VAL A 392 0.51 -4.81 15.69
C VAL A 392 -0.34 -5.02 16.93
N ALA A 393 0.31 -5.13 18.11
CA ALA A 393 -0.37 -5.33 19.38
C ALA A 393 -1.08 -4.05 19.85
N GLY A 394 -2.28 -4.22 20.39
CA GLY A 394 -3.07 -3.13 20.95
C GLY A 394 -4.17 -3.61 21.90
N GLN A 395 -5.00 -2.67 22.35
CA GLN A 395 -6.13 -2.94 23.22
C GLN A 395 -7.44 -2.40 22.62
N GLY A 396 -8.54 -3.10 22.86
CA GLY A 396 -9.85 -2.73 22.33
C GLY A 396 -9.96 -2.86 20.80
N PRO A 397 -11.03 -2.35 20.19
CA PRO A 397 -11.20 -2.36 18.74
C PRO A 397 -10.11 -1.55 18.04
N SER A 398 -9.55 -2.07 16.94
CA SER A 398 -8.62 -1.32 16.12
C SER A 398 -9.35 -0.50 15.06
N THR A 399 -8.64 0.47 14.51
CA THR A 399 -9.13 1.37 13.45
C THR A 399 -8.01 1.62 12.43
N GLU A 400 -8.36 2.15 11.27
CA GLU A 400 -7.39 2.60 10.27
C GLU A 400 -6.39 3.65 10.82
N ALA A 401 -6.79 4.44 11.82
CA ALA A 401 -5.90 5.41 12.46
C ALA A 401 -4.80 4.74 13.30
N ASP A 402 -5.03 3.54 13.80
CA ASP A 402 -4.04 2.80 14.58
C ASP A 402 -2.84 2.40 13.70
N GLU A 403 -3.06 2.05 12.45
CA GLU A 403 -2.02 1.69 11.48
C GLU A 403 -1.06 2.85 11.15
N ARG A 404 -1.48 4.09 11.42
CA ARG A 404 -0.68 5.31 11.14
C ARG A 404 0.18 5.75 12.30
N LYS A 405 0.09 5.08 13.45
CA LYS A 405 0.92 5.40 14.63
C LYS A 405 2.38 5.08 14.35
N PRO A 406 3.31 6.00 14.65
CA PRO A 406 4.73 5.77 14.41
C PRO A 406 5.33 4.73 15.36
N GLY A 407 6.43 4.10 14.92
CA GLY A 407 7.22 3.19 15.77
C GLY A 407 6.55 1.86 16.08
N GLN A 408 5.55 1.47 15.29
CA GLN A 408 4.88 0.18 15.41
C GLN A 408 5.50 -0.84 14.46
N HIS A 409 5.51 -2.09 14.90
CA HIS A 409 6.04 -3.23 14.17
C HIS A 409 5.15 -4.45 14.31
N VAL A 410 5.26 -5.37 13.36
CA VAL A 410 4.68 -6.71 13.48
C VAL A 410 5.12 -7.33 14.80
N ALA A 411 4.19 -7.91 15.54
CA ALA A 411 4.48 -8.51 16.82
C ALA A 411 5.50 -9.66 16.73
N GLN A 412 6.43 -9.70 17.66
CA GLN A 412 7.49 -10.70 17.71
C GLN A 412 6.94 -12.13 17.72
N ASP A 413 5.82 -12.38 18.40
CA ASP A 413 5.21 -13.70 18.47
C ASP A 413 4.83 -14.26 17.09
N VAL A 414 4.39 -13.39 16.16
CA VAL A 414 4.11 -13.79 14.78
C VAL A 414 5.39 -14.24 14.08
N ILE A 415 6.47 -13.48 14.25
CA ILE A 415 7.77 -13.79 13.66
C ILE A 415 8.29 -15.13 14.20
N ASP A 416 8.20 -15.33 15.51
CA ASP A 416 8.67 -16.54 16.18
C ASP A 416 7.88 -17.78 15.75
N ASP A 417 6.56 -17.66 15.65
CA ASP A 417 5.69 -18.75 15.20
C ASP A 417 5.96 -19.14 13.74
N VAL A 418 6.05 -18.16 12.83
CA VAL A 418 6.32 -18.40 11.41
C VAL A 418 7.71 -19.02 11.22
N ALA A 419 8.74 -18.48 11.88
CA ALA A 419 10.10 -19.01 11.80
C ALA A 419 10.19 -20.43 12.36
N THR A 420 9.56 -20.68 13.52
CA THR A 420 9.53 -22.01 14.15
C THR A 420 8.87 -23.02 13.21
N TRP A 421 7.72 -22.66 12.64
CA TRP A 421 6.99 -23.53 11.72
C TRP A 421 7.77 -23.82 10.43
N MET A 422 8.45 -22.81 9.86
CA MET A 422 9.29 -23.00 8.67
C MET A 422 10.58 -23.77 8.93
N ASN A 423 11.06 -23.89 10.16
CA ASN A 423 12.28 -24.60 10.51
C ASN A 423 12.06 -26.06 10.96
N GLN A 424 10.82 -26.49 11.11
CA GLN A 424 10.45 -27.89 11.34
C GLN A 424 10.71 -28.75 10.10
#